data_eed7fdcfebd2e8a3df473126c91208a6
#
_entry.id   eed7fdcfebd2e8a3df473126c91208a6
#
_cell.length_a   1.000
_cell.length_b   1.000
_cell.length_c   1.000
_cell.angle_alpha   90.00
_cell.angle_beta   90.00
_cell.angle_gamma   90.00
#
_symmetry.space_group_name_H-M   'P 1'
#
loop_
_entity.id
_entity.type
_entity.pdbx_description
1 polymer ?
#
loop_
_entity_poly.entity_id
_entity_poly.type
_entity_poly.pdbx_seq_one_letter_code
_entity_poly.pdbx_strand_id
1 'polypeptide(L)'
;GMENILKFLDNSSFKNNINFHDYSIDSKVYPERKRDIFGFWNDFTWQIKLKYKIDVVLGLISGVDKGSVYGKSFNAKGIGIKSNIIFYLKQNGRLQTEVAFINVVEENNFGILPPEVLKGYAYGQSLKTNSRLQYLLNQSLSFNLNLNTINDMRYKNMITLQGEVRAYF
;
A
#
# COMPACT_ATOMS: atom_id res chain seq x y z
N GLY A 1 12.90 -9.72 -5.06
CA GLY A 1 12.66 -8.37 -5.53
C GLY A 1 13.95 -7.70 -5.97
N MET A 2 13.89 -6.82 -6.93
CA MET A 2 15.02 -5.98 -7.36
C MET A 2 14.72 -4.55 -6.95
N GLU A 3 15.70 -3.90 -6.34
CA GLU A 3 15.62 -2.50 -5.92
C GLU A 3 16.74 -1.71 -6.59
N ASN A 4 16.39 -0.64 -7.29
CA ASN A 4 17.33 0.31 -7.89
C ASN A 4 17.11 1.69 -7.30
N ILE A 5 18.18 2.32 -6.80
CA ILE A 5 18.16 3.67 -6.22
C ILE A 5 19.07 4.58 -7.04
N LEU A 6 18.50 5.65 -7.58
CA LEU A 6 19.25 6.70 -8.28
C LEU A 6 19.13 8.00 -7.48
N LYS A 7 20.27 8.59 -7.11
CA LYS A 7 20.33 9.90 -6.46
C LYS A 7 20.70 10.95 -7.50
N PHE A 8 19.82 11.93 -7.71
CA PHE A 8 20.04 12.99 -8.69
C PHE A 8 20.44 14.34 -8.10
N LEU A 9 20.04 14.61 -6.87
CA LEU A 9 20.33 15.84 -6.13
C LEU A 9 20.50 15.45 -4.65
N ASP A 10 21.20 16.26 -3.88
CA ASP A 10 21.41 16.01 -2.44
C ASP A 10 20.11 15.80 -1.64
N ASN A 11 18.99 16.31 -2.15
CA ASN A 11 17.70 16.27 -1.49
C ASN A 11 16.63 15.43 -2.22
N SER A 12 16.99 14.70 -3.29
CA SER A 12 16.04 13.85 -4.00
C SER A 12 16.63 12.52 -4.42
N SER A 13 15.79 11.49 -4.41
CA SER A 13 16.15 10.15 -4.87
C SER A 13 14.98 9.49 -5.57
N PHE A 14 15.30 8.70 -6.59
CA PHE A 14 14.37 7.79 -7.23
C PHE A 14 14.64 6.37 -6.75
N LYS A 15 13.59 5.64 -6.48
CA LYS A 15 13.65 4.24 -6.11
C LYS A 15 12.66 3.47 -6.97
N ASN A 16 13.13 2.39 -7.58
CA ASN A 16 12.28 1.44 -8.28
C ASN A 16 12.38 0.08 -7.60
N ASN A 17 11.23 -0.49 -7.24
CA ASN A 17 11.13 -1.78 -6.60
C ASN A 17 10.21 -2.69 -7.42
N ILE A 18 10.79 -3.75 -7.98
CA ILE A 18 10.06 -4.77 -8.73
C ILE A 18 10.02 -6.04 -7.90
N ASN A 19 8.83 -6.50 -7.59
CA ASN A 19 8.59 -7.74 -6.87
C ASN A 19 7.86 -8.73 -7.77
N PHE A 20 8.44 -9.90 -7.93
CA PHE A 20 7.78 -11.06 -8.52
C PHE A 20 7.24 -11.92 -7.40
N HIS A 21 6.10 -12.51 -7.61
CA HIS A 21 5.52 -13.46 -6.68
C HIS A 21 4.89 -14.63 -7.42
N ASP A 22 4.96 -15.75 -6.77
CA ASP A 22 4.34 -17.01 -7.17
C ASP A 22 3.69 -17.58 -5.91
N TYR A 23 2.39 -17.79 -5.96
CA TYR A 23 1.60 -18.24 -4.83
C TYR A 23 0.70 -19.39 -5.25
N SER A 24 0.93 -20.55 -4.69
CA SER A 24 0.15 -21.74 -4.97
C SER A 24 -0.39 -22.36 -3.68
N ILE A 25 -1.67 -22.66 -3.66
CA ILE A 25 -2.31 -23.52 -2.66
C ILE A 25 -2.91 -24.71 -3.40
N ASP A 26 -2.43 -25.89 -3.05
CA ASP A 26 -3.02 -27.16 -3.46
C ASP A 26 -3.58 -27.87 -2.24
N SER A 27 -4.90 -27.96 -2.15
CA SER A 27 -5.57 -28.65 -1.05
C SER A 27 -6.26 -29.90 -1.57
N LYS A 28 -5.76 -31.07 -1.13
CA LYS A 28 -6.39 -32.37 -1.46
C LYS A 28 -7.74 -32.55 -0.78
N VAL A 29 -7.96 -31.91 0.38
CA VAL A 29 -9.17 -32.02 1.18
C VAL A 29 -10.26 -31.03 0.70
N TYR A 30 -9.80 -29.86 0.21
CA TYR A 30 -10.69 -28.80 -0.27
C TYR A 30 -10.24 -28.33 -1.65
N PRO A 31 -10.48 -29.13 -2.71
CA PRO A 31 -10.04 -28.80 -4.07
C PRO A 31 -10.61 -27.49 -4.60
N GLU A 32 -11.75 -27.05 -4.06
CA GLU A 32 -12.32 -25.73 -4.34
C GLU A 32 -11.48 -24.55 -3.83
N ARG A 33 -10.51 -24.81 -2.91
CA ARG A 33 -9.58 -23.80 -2.41
C ARG A 33 -8.28 -23.72 -3.20
N LYS A 34 -8.17 -24.52 -4.26
CA LYS A 34 -6.99 -24.48 -5.12
C LYS A 34 -6.80 -23.09 -5.71
N ARG A 35 -5.59 -22.57 -5.58
CA ARG A 35 -5.20 -21.24 -6.08
C ARG A 35 -3.82 -21.34 -6.68
N ASP A 36 -3.64 -20.67 -7.79
CA ASP A 36 -2.36 -20.58 -8.50
C ASP A 36 -2.28 -19.17 -9.07
N ILE A 37 -1.40 -18.35 -8.51
CA ILE A 37 -1.31 -16.92 -8.79
C ILE A 37 0.15 -16.57 -9.05
N PHE A 38 0.43 -16.10 -10.23
CA PHE A 38 1.75 -15.61 -10.64
C PHE A 38 1.64 -14.16 -11.10
N GLY A 39 2.57 -13.33 -10.66
CA GLY A 39 2.54 -11.96 -11.10
C GLY A 39 3.75 -11.13 -10.72
N PHE A 40 3.66 -9.86 -11.03
CA PHE A 40 4.65 -8.89 -10.61
C PHE A 40 4.00 -7.59 -10.18
N TRP A 41 4.70 -6.89 -9.33
CA TRP A 41 4.35 -5.57 -8.84
C TRP A 41 5.53 -4.63 -8.98
N ASN A 42 5.32 -3.51 -9.62
CA ASN A 42 6.30 -2.45 -9.77
C ASN A 42 5.88 -1.22 -8.98
N ASP A 43 6.80 -0.70 -8.19
CA ASP A 43 6.62 0.46 -7.33
C ASP A 43 7.76 1.44 -7.60
N PHE A 44 7.49 2.46 -8.39
CA PHE A 44 8.41 3.53 -8.70
C PHE A 44 8.12 4.73 -7.81
N THR A 45 9.11 5.21 -7.06
CA THR A 45 8.95 6.33 -6.13
C THR A 45 10.00 7.39 -6.33
N TRP A 46 9.57 8.63 -6.20
CA TRP A 46 10.41 9.81 -6.13
C TRP A 46 10.28 10.42 -4.74
N GLN A 47 11.38 10.40 -3.99
CA GLN A 47 11.48 11.00 -2.67
C GLN A 47 12.14 12.36 -2.76
N ILE A 48 11.53 13.36 -2.13
CA ILE A 48 12.00 14.75 -2.05
C ILE A 48 12.05 15.14 -0.57
N LYS A 49 13.22 15.57 -0.10
CA LYS A 49 13.39 16.12 1.24
C LYS A 49 13.39 17.64 1.17
N LEU A 50 12.38 18.27 1.76
CA LEU A 50 12.27 19.72 1.81
C LEU A 50 12.95 20.27 3.07
N LYS A 51 13.62 21.43 2.95
CA LYS A 51 14.45 22.04 4.03
C LYS A 51 13.72 22.24 5.36
N TYR A 52 12.40 22.27 5.39
CA TYR A 52 11.61 22.63 6.58
C TYR A 52 10.92 21.43 7.23
N LYS A 53 11.62 20.30 7.31
CA LYS A 53 11.12 19.12 8.02
C LYS A 53 9.87 18.50 7.37
N ILE A 54 9.84 18.51 6.04
CA ILE A 54 8.81 17.84 5.25
C ILE A 54 9.49 16.89 4.28
N ASP A 55 9.12 15.62 4.35
CA ASP A 55 9.50 14.64 3.34
C ASP A 55 8.27 14.32 2.49
N VAL A 56 8.45 14.34 1.18
CA VAL A 56 7.41 14.00 0.21
C VAL A 56 7.89 12.82 -0.62
N VAL A 57 7.08 11.80 -0.72
CA VAL A 57 7.28 10.67 -1.64
C VAL A 57 6.11 10.62 -2.59
N LEU A 58 6.38 10.72 -3.89
CA LEU A 58 5.41 10.50 -4.95
C LEU A 58 5.73 9.17 -5.62
N GLY A 59 4.72 8.41 -6.00
CA GLY A 59 4.95 7.10 -6.58
C GLY A 59 3.95 6.73 -7.65
N LEU A 60 4.43 5.91 -8.58
CA LEU A 60 3.63 5.18 -9.56
C LEU A 60 3.62 3.72 -9.16
N ILE A 61 2.46 3.12 -9.18
CA ILE A 61 2.22 1.72 -8.84
C ILE A 61 1.66 1.04 -10.07
N SER A 62 2.21 -0.12 -10.43
CA SER A 62 1.64 -0.97 -11.46
C SER A 62 1.86 -2.43 -11.14
N GLY A 63 0.97 -3.28 -11.59
CA GLY A 63 1.10 -4.72 -11.38
C GLY A 63 0.20 -5.52 -12.31
N VAL A 64 0.58 -6.76 -12.49
CA VAL A 64 -0.18 -7.75 -13.26
C VAL A 64 -0.15 -9.07 -12.51
N ASP A 65 -1.31 -9.63 -12.25
CA ASP A 65 -1.46 -10.97 -11.69
C ASP A 65 -2.34 -11.82 -12.59
N LYS A 66 -1.89 -13.04 -12.82
CA LYS A 66 -2.57 -14.06 -13.61
C LYS A 66 -2.62 -15.36 -12.84
N GLY A 67 -3.60 -16.17 -13.15
CA GLY A 67 -3.67 -17.50 -12.56
C GLY A 67 -5.06 -18.07 -12.53
N SER A 68 -5.28 -18.95 -11.59
CA SER A 68 -6.59 -19.55 -11.34
C SER A 68 -6.94 -19.52 -9.87
N VAL A 69 -8.20 -19.25 -9.58
CA VAL A 69 -8.78 -19.28 -8.24
C VAL A 69 -10.14 -19.96 -8.32
N TYR A 70 -10.36 -20.97 -7.49
CA TYR A 70 -11.58 -21.80 -7.54
C TYR A 70 -11.88 -22.39 -8.92
N GLY A 71 -10.83 -22.80 -9.65
CA GLY A 71 -10.96 -23.38 -11.00
C GLY A 71 -11.28 -22.38 -12.11
N LYS A 72 -11.38 -21.08 -11.81
CA LYS A 72 -11.59 -20.01 -12.78
C LYS A 72 -10.28 -19.26 -13.03
N SER A 73 -9.92 -19.06 -14.28
CA SER A 73 -8.78 -18.25 -14.66
C SER A 73 -9.09 -16.76 -14.53
N PHE A 74 -8.10 -15.95 -14.14
CA PHE A 74 -8.18 -14.49 -14.09
C PHE A 74 -6.91 -13.87 -14.68
N ASN A 75 -7.03 -12.63 -15.12
CA ASN A 75 -5.93 -11.77 -15.54
C ASN A 75 -6.23 -10.34 -15.09
N ALA A 76 -5.60 -9.93 -14.00
CA ALA A 76 -5.84 -8.64 -13.38
C ALA A 76 -4.63 -7.71 -13.58
N LYS A 77 -4.90 -6.47 -13.95
CA LYS A 77 -3.90 -5.41 -14.14
C LYS A 77 -4.26 -4.22 -13.26
N GLY A 78 -3.29 -3.68 -12.55
CA GLY A 78 -3.47 -2.51 -11.71
C GLY A 78 -2.49 -1.40 -12.09
N ILE A 79 -2.98 -0.18 -12.15
CA ILE A 79 -2.14 1.02 -12.30
C ILE A 79 -2.66 2.10 -11.36
N GLY A 80 -1.75 2.82 -10.74
CA GLY A 80 -2.14 3.85 -9.77
C GLY A 80 -1.01 4.78 -9.39
N ILE A 81 -1.37 5.72 -8.55
CA ILE A 81 -0.46 6.69 -7.95
C ILE A 81 -0.52 6.58 -6.44
N LYS A 82 0.60 6.88 -5.79
CA LYS A 82 0.63 7.03 -4.34
C LYS A 82 1.40 8.28 -3.94
N SER A 83 1.07 8.82 -2.79
CA SER A 83 1.88 9.85 -2.14
C SER A 83 2.03 9.51 -0.67
N ASN A 84 3.16 9.88 -0.10
CA ASN A 84 3.41 9.83 1.33
C ASN A 84 4.06 11.15 1.74
N ILE A 85 3.41 11.89 2.63
CA ILE A 85 3.89 13.17 3.13
C ILE A 85 4.15 13.02 4.62
N ILE A 86 5.35 13.37 5.04
CA ILE A 86 5.76 13.34 6.43
C ILE A 86 6.07 14.77 6.89
N PHE A 87 5.35 15.22 7.90
CA PHE A 87 5.60 16.48 8.59
C PHE A 87 6.25 16.19 9.95
N TYR A 88 7.41 16.78 10.20
CA TYR A 88 8.06 16.71 11.52
C TYR A 88 7.64 17.88 12.37
N LEU A 89 6.91 17.60 13.44
CA LEU A 89 6.37 18.57 14.39
C LEU A 89 7.43 18.90 15.45
N LYS A 90 8.36 19.78 15.11
CA LYS A 90 9.53 20.11 15.94
C LYS A 90 10.30 18.83 16.33
N GLN A 91 10.72 18.73 17.61
CA GLN A 91 11.47 17.57 18.12
C GLN A 91 10.56 16.45 18.64
N ASN A 92 9.28 16.71 18.81
CA ASN A 92 8.40 15.86 19.62
C ASN A 92 7.36 15.10 18.84
N GLY A 93 7.20 15.37 17.55
CA GLY A 93 6.11 14.73 16.82
C GLY A 93 6.35 14.55 15.34
N ARG A 94 5.53 13.66 14.76
CA ARG A 94 5.52 13.33 13.34
C ARG A 94 4.09 13.06 12.90
N LEU A 95 3.65 13.74 11.85
CA LEU A 95 2.42 13.44 11.12
C LEU A 95 2.81 12.86 9.77
N GLN A 96 2.37 11.66 9.49
CA GLN A 96 2.56 10.98 8.21
C GLN A 96 1.19 10.74 7.58
N THR A 97 1.03 11.07 6.32
CA THR A 97 -0.18 10.79 5.55
C THR A 97 0.20 10.11 4.23
N GLU A 98 -0.33 8.92 4.05
CA GLU A 98 -0.21 8.14 2.83
C GLU A 98 -1.55 8.14 2.11
N VAL A 99 -1.52 8.37 0.80
CA VAL A 99 -2.68 8.28 -0.08
C VAL A 99 -2.29 7.40 -1.26
N ALA A 100 -3.11 6.41 -1.58
CA ALA A 100 -2.95 5.57 -2.75
C ALA A 100 -4.26 5.49 -3.52
N PHE A 101 -4.19 5.81 -4.82
CA PHE A 101 -5.28 5.65 -5.76
C PHE A 101 -4.85 4.64 -6.82
N ILE A 102 -5.62 3.59 -6.99
CA ILE A 102 -5.35 2.52 -7.96
C ILE A 102 -6.62 2.20 -8.73
N ASN A 103 -6.45 1.99 -10.02
CA ASN A 103 -7.48 1.40 -10.87
C ASN A 103 -7.05 -0.01 -11.28
N VAL A 104 -7.91 -0.99 -11.00
CA VAL A 104 -7.70 -2.40 -11.31
C VAL A 104 -8.69 -2.83 -12.38
N VAL A 105 -8.18 -3.40 -13.46
CA VAL A 105 -8.95 -3.98 -14.55
C VAL A 105 -8.72 -5.49 -14.57
N GLU A 106 -9.78 -6.26 -14.71
CA GLU A 106 -9.75 -7.70 -14.83
C GLU A 106 -10.45 -8.10 -16.14
N GLU A 107 -9.80 -8.94 -16.93
CA GLU A 107 -10.23 -9.22 -18.32
C GLU A 107 -11.36 -10.25 -18.41
N ASN A 108 -11.55 -11.09 -17.39
CA ASN A 108 -12.46 -12.24 -17.45
C ASN A 108 -13.74 -12.07 -16.60
N ASN A 109 -14.05 -10.86 -16.14
CA ASN A 109 -15.19 -10.58 -15.26
C ASN A 109 -15.26 -11.50 -14.04
N PHE A 110 -14.09 -11.74 -13.41
CA PHE A 110 -13.96 -12.64 -12.28
C PHE A 110 -14.82 -12.21 -11.07
N GLY A 111 -15.11 -10.93 -10.98
CA GLY A 111 -15.87 -10.33 -9.90
C GLY A 111 -14.99 -9.89 -8.74
N ILE A 112 -15.11 -10.55 -7.58
CA ILE A 112 -14.33 -10.20 -6.39
C ILE A 112 -12.98 -10.89 -6.47
N LEU A 113 -11.91 -10.13 -6.66
CA LEU A 113 -10.54 -10.65 -6.64
C LEU A 113 -10.15 -11.09 -5.22
N PRO A 114 -9.42 -12.21 -5.09
CA PRO A 114 -8.86 -12.64 -3.81
C PRO A 114 -7.87 -11.62 -3.23
N PRO A 115 -7.69 -11.61 -1.90
CA PRO A 115 -6.81 -10.64 -1.24
C PRO A 115 -5.32 -10.79 -1.60
N GLU A 116 -4.92 -11.94 -2.13
CA GLU A 116 -3.57 -12.20 -2.59
C GLU A 116 -3.26 -11.50 -3.92
N VAL A 117 -4.29 -11.22 -4.74
CA VAL A 117 -4.16 -10.59 -6.06
C VAL A 117 -3.94 -9.10 -5.90
N LEU A 118 -2.98 -8.55 -6.64
CA LEU A 118 -2.64 -7.12 -6.68
C LEU A 118 -2.55 -6.48 -5.28
N LYS A 119 -1.89 -7.17 -4.34
CA LYS A 119 -1.75 -6.70 -2.94
C LYS A 119 -3.10 -6.36 -2.27
N GLY A 120 -4.15 -7.04 -2.63
CA GLY A 120 -5.48 -6.87 -2.04
C GLY A 120 -6.24 -5.62 -2.51
N TYR A 121 -5.87 -5.02 -3.63
CA TYR A 121 -6.70 -4.00 -4.24
C TYR A 121 -7.92 -4.62 -4.90
N ALA A 122 -9.06 -3.95 -4.76
CA ALA A 122 -10.30 -4.39 -5.38
C ALA A 122 -10.32 -4.07 -6.88
N TYR A 123 -11.16 -4.79 -7.62
CA TYR A 123 -11.50 -4.44 -8.98
C TYR A 123 -12.10 -3.02 -9.05
N GLY A 124 -11.82 -2.30 -10.13
CA GLY A 124 -12.22 -0.92 -10.30
C GLY A 124 -11.31 0.07 -9.56
N GLN A 125 -11.87 1.19 -9.18
CA GLN A 125 -11.14 2.26 -8.51
C GLN A 125 -11.08 2.00 -7.01
N SER A 126 -9.90 2.16 -6.43
CA SER A 126 -9.65 2.07 -5.00
C SER A 126 -8.89 3.30 -4.53
N LEU A 127 -9.40 3.95 -3.49
CA LEU A 127 -8.73 5.03 -2.77
C LEU A 127 -8.46 4.55 -1.33
N LYS A 128 -7.20 4.55 -0.94
CA LYS A 128 -6.79 4.24 0.43
C LYS A 128 -6.03 5.41 1.01
N THR A 129 -6.38 5.80 2.23
CA THR A 129 -5.65 6.83 2.98
C THR A 129 -5.27 6.29 4.35
N ASN A 130 -4.02 6.52 4.75
CA ASN A 130 -3.54 6.22 6.10
C ASN A 130 -2.88 7.48 6.66
N SER A 131 -3.40 8.01 7.75
CA SER A 131 -2.82 9.16 8.45
C SER A 131 -2.42 8.74 9.87
N ARG A 132 -1.15 8.92 10.21
CA ARG A 132 -0.57 8.57 11.50
C ARG A 132 0.05 9.79 12.15
N LEU A 133 -0.45 10.16 13.32
CA LEU A 133 0.15 11.14 14.21
C LEU A 133 0.88 10.40 15.35
N GLN A 134 2.15 10.72 15.55
CA GLN A 134 2.94 10.29 16.69
C GLN A 134 3.44 11.54 17.40
N TYR A 135 3.22 11.64 18.70
CA TYR A 135 3.62 12.79 19.48
C TYR A 135 4.15 12.38 20.86
N LEU A 136 5.33 12.88 21.22
CA LEU A 136 5.91 12.73 22.54
C LEU A 136 5.45 13.91 23.41
N LEU A 137 4.61 13.64 24.40
CA LEU A 137 4.17 14.63 25.36
C LEU A 137 5.30 15.01 26.32
N ASN A 138 6.07 14.02 26.75
CA ASN A 138 7.29 14.15 27.53
C ASN A 138 8.19 12.92 27.36
N GLN A 139 9.28 12.79 28.10
CA GLN A 139 10.21 11.66 28.02
C GLN A 139 9.58 10.29 28.33
N SER A 140 8.50 10.31 29.14
CA SER A 140 7.82 9.09 29.61
C SER A 140 6.45 8.85 28.98
N LEU A 141 5.93 9.76 28.16
CA LEU A 141 4.57 9.66 27.63
C LEU A 141 4.50 9.96 26.14
N SER A 142 3.97 9.04 25.37
CA SER A 142 3.72 9.23 23.93
C SER A 142 2.26 8.98 23.57
N PHE A 143 1.81 9.67 22.54
CA PHE A 143 0.48 9.55 21.95
C PHE A 143 0.59 9.16 20.48
N ASN A 144 -0.18 8.15 20.06
CA ASN A 144 -0.29 7.73 18.67
C ASN A 144 -1.76 7.76 18.25
N LEU A 145 -2.03 8.35 17.10
CA LEU A 145 -3.34 8.33 16.46
C LEU A 145 -3.18 7.81 15.03
N ASN A 146 -4.02 6.87 14.64
CA ASN A 146 -4.00 6.29 13.30
C ASN A 146 -5.41 6.35 12.71
N LEU A 147 -5.56 7.01 11.56
CA LEU A 147 -6.79 7.13 10.79
C LEU A 147 -6.60 6.43 9.45
N ASN A 148 -7.38 5.39 9.21
CA ASN A 148 -7.41 4.69 7.92
C ASN A 148 -8.74 4.92 7.24
N THR A 149 -8.71 5.22 5.95
CA THR A 149 -9.90 5.25 5.11
C THR A 149 -9.72 4.36 3.89
N ILE A 150 -10.76 3.63 3.54
CA ILE A 150 -10.80 2.78 2.35
C ILE A 150 -12.12 3.09 1.63
N ASN A 151 -12.00 3.42 0.36
CA ASN A 151 -13.12 3.55 -0.55
C ASN A 151 -12.83 2.73 -1.80
N ASP A 152 -13.48 1.59 -1.93
CA ASP A 152 -13.37 0.70 -3.08
C ASP A 152 -14.73 -0.01 -3.33
N MET A 153 -14.77 -0.90 -4.30
CA MET A 153 -15.98 -1.65 -4.64
C MET A 153 -16.52 -2.50 -3.47
N ARG A 154 -15.65 -2.97 -2.58
CA ARG A 154 -16.01 -3.80 -1.41
C ARG A 154 -16.42 -2.95 -0.22
N TYR A 155 -15.78 -1.81 -0.03
CA TYR A 155 -15.94 -0.95 1.14
C TYR A 155 -16.22 0.49 0.69
N LYS A 156 -17.47 0.91 0.80
CA LYS A 156 -17.86 2.30 0.56
C LYS A 156 -17.60 3.11 1.83
N ASN A 157 -16.56 3.99 1.80
CA ASN A 157 -16.25 4.92 2.88
C ASN A 157 -16.02 4.24 4.25
N MET A 158 -15.27 3.14 4.27
CA MET A 158 -14.85 2.55 5.53
C MET A 158 -13.81 3.45 6.20
N ILE A 159 -14.07 3.83 7.44
CA ILE A 159 -13.19 4.66 8.26
C ILE A 159 -12.85 3.91 9.54
N THR A 160 -11.58 3.82 9.87
CA THR A 160 -11.08 3.23 11.11
C THR A 160 -10.20 4.22 11.83
N LEU A 161 -10.51 4.52 13.09
CA LEU A 161 -9.74 5.38 13.96
C LEU A 161 -9.21 4.56 15.14
N GLN A 162 -7.91 4.65 15.40
CA GLN A 162 -7.24 3.98 16.52
C GLN A 162 -6.38 5.00 17.28
N GLY A 163 -6.52 5.04 18.60
CA GLY A 163 -5.71 5.86 19.49
C GLY A 163 -4.95 4.98 20.48
N GLU A 164 -3.71 5.35 20.78
CA GLU A 164 -2.87 4.66 21.75
C GLU A 164 -2.08 5.69 22.57
N VAL A 165 -2.02 5.47 23.89
CA VAL A 165 -1.16 6.20 24.80
C VAL A 165 -0.17 5.22 25.40
N ARG A 166 1.13 5.51 25.36
CA ARG A 166 2.17 4.69 25.94
C ARG A 166 2.88 5.46 27.04
N ALA A 167 2.96 4.85 28.21
CA ALA A 167 3.76 5.34 29.34
C ALA A 167 5.01 4.47 29.49
N TYR A 168 6.16 5.10 29.71
CA TYR A 168 7.45 4.45 29.96
C TYR A 168 7.85 4.77 31.40
N PHE A 169 8.04 3.75 32.21
CA PHE A 169 8.41 3.86 33.63
C PHE A 169 9.84 3.41 33.86
#